data_e9ff545b7b663e10fdd42a0923eca7eb
#
_entry.id   e9ff545b7b663e10fdd42a0923eca7eb
#
_cell.length_a   1.000
_cell.length_b   1.000
_cell.length_c   1.000
_cell.angle_alpha   90.00
_cell.angle_beta   90.00
_cell.angle_gamma   90.00
#
_symmetry.space_group_name_H-M   'P 1'
#
loop_
_entity.id
_entity.type
_entity.pdbx_description
1 polymer ?
#
loop_
_entity_poly.entity_id
_entity_poly.type
_entity_poly.pdbx_seq_one_letter_code
_entity_poly.pdbx_strand_id
1 'polypeptide(L)'
;MILRSGLFDPQFYLERNNDVATSKFEPFYHYVTFGADENRAPSHRFDPSFYKSQCAMRGLSPKNCLIHYLTEGEAAGLYPTPQDCTLQLTGMVLTELIQQFESWGRDCEFGLFQKWLGAEPNDLFRFSNPTPELLVRLIQSDFAEFGEHFHVELDQQSPRREWFAVDKATGISRHTRIFEGDMSQEKVQRTALIWSRLLRAKTVRELAGGQKIYVIKTSQADLNAESVGALAKAVRSKGPGWLLWVEPGTPVGHCEVVDDGLLRARIDRLCVRSDENNFSLAGWLKVVCEAWNLVQWMST
;
A
#
# COMPACT_ATOMS: atom_id res chain seq x y z
N MET A 1 29.80 17.33 -5.06
CA MET A 1 28.94 16.27 -5.65
C MET A 1 27.47 16.62 -5.48
N ILE A 2 26.90 16.61 -4.28
CA ILE A 2 25.44 16.78 -4.01
C ILE A 2 24.87 18.04 -4.69
N LEU A 3 25.47 19.22 -4.50
CA LEU A 3 24.98 20.46 -5.11
C LEU A 3 24.98 20.45 -6.64
N ARG A 4 25.88 19.67 -7.26
CA ARG A 4 25.93 19.54 -8.73
C ARG A 4 24.94 18.52 -9.28
N SER A 5 24.43 17.62 -8.46
CA SER A 5 23.46 16.61 -8.87
C SER A 5 22.05 17.16 -9.08
N GLY A 6 21.74 18.34 -8.49
CA GLY A 6 20.39 18.89 -8.46
C GLY A 6 19.41 18.11 -7.57
N LEU A 7 19.92 17.21 -6.71
CA LEU A 7 19.10 16.42 -5.77
C LEU A 7 18.96 17.05 -4.38
N PHE A 8 19.59 18.20 -4.16
CA PHE A 8 19.36 19.04 -2.98
C PHE A 8 18.72 20.35 -3.40
N ASP A 9 17.56 20.66 -2.82
CA ASP A 9 16.81 21.90 -3.02
C ASP A 9 16.70 22.63 -1.68
N PRO A 10 17.42 23.77 -1.51
CA PRO A 10 17.41 24.52 -0.25
C PRO A 10 16.02 25.06 0.13
N GLN A 11 15.21 25.47 -0.86
CA GLN A 11 13.89 26.01 -0.60
C GLN A 11 12.96 24.90 -0.11
N PHE A 12 12.88 23.79 -0.84
CA PHE A 12 12.13 22.60 -0.41
C PHE A 12 12.54 22.14 0.98
N TYR A 13 13.85 22.12 1.25
CA TYR A 13 14.37 21.67 2.53
C TYR A 13 13.92 22.55 3.69
N LEU A 14 13.93 23.89 3.51
CA LEU A 14 13.45 24.84 4.51
C LEU A 14 11.93 24.76 4.70
N GLU A 15 11.17 24.63 3.62
CA GLU A 15 9.70 24.49 3.70
C GLU A 15 9.26 23.25 4.49
N ARG A 16 10.05 22.18 4.43
CA ARG A 16 9.77 20.93 5.14
C ARG A 16 10.33 20.85 6.55
N ASN A 17 11.29 21.71 6.88
CA ASN A 17 12.04 21.69 8.14
C ASN A 17 12.01 23.08 8.81
N ASN A 18 10.89 23.39 9.47
CA ASN A 18 10.68 24.69 10.10
C ASN A 18 11.71 25.00 11.21
N ASP A 19 12.22 23.99 11.88
CA ASP A 19 13.31 24.11 12.86
C ASP A 19 14.60 24.63 12.21
N VAL A 20 14.90 24.22 10.99
CA VAL A 20 16.04 24.71 10.22
C VAL A 20 15.75 26.12 9.67
N ALA A 21 14.52 26.35 9.16
CA ALA A 21 14.12 27.63 8.60
C ALA A 21 14.18 28.77 9.65
N THR A 22 13.92 28.47 10.91
CA THR A 22 13.98 29.44 12.02
C THR A 22 15.35 29.51 12.70
N SER A 23 16.27 28.64 12.32
CA SER A 23 17.65 28.62 12.82
C SER A 23 18.57 29.51 11.99
N LYS A 24 19.84 29.61 12.44
CA LYS A 24 20.89 30.30 11.67
C LYS A 24 21.70 29.31 10.80
N PHE A 25 21.31 28.06 10.74
CA PHE A 25 22.02 27.07 9.93
C PHE A 25 21.76 27.30 8.44
N GLU A 26 22.82 27.21 7.67
CA GLU A 26 22.71 27.15 6.21
C GLU A 26 22.08 25.77 5.85
N PRO A 27 21.04 25.71 5.00
CA PRO A 27 20.26 24.48 4.75
C PRO A 27 21.09 23.29 4.30
N PHE A 28 22.03 23.49 3.39
CA PHE A 28 22.88 22.41 2.90
C PHE A 28 23.84 21.90 3.96
N TYR A 29 24.43 22.81 4.75
CA TYR A 29 25.29 22.44 5.87
C TYR A 29 24.52 21.62 6.92
N HIS A 30 23.30 22.07 7.25
CA HIS A 30 22.44 21.30 8.16
C HIS A 30 22.14 19.91 7.61
N TYR A 31 21.76 19.81 6.32
CA TYR A 31 21.44 18.53 5.70
C TYR A 31 22.62 17.56 5.77
N VAL A 32 23.82 17.99 5.42
CA VAL A 32 25.01 17.12 5.39
C VAL A 32 25.44 16.69 6.81
N THR A 33 25.27 17.59 7.80
CA THR A 33 25.74 17.35 9.17
C THR A 33 24.73 16.54 10.00
N PHE A 34 23.44 16.78 9.82
CA PHE A 34 22.37 16.22 10.66
C PHE A 34 21.23 15.61 9.84
N GLY A 35 20.71 16.35 8.87
CA GLY A 35 19.47 16.02 8.17
C GLY A 35 19.47 14.67 7.44
N ALA A 36 20.63 14.26 6.90
CA ALA A 36 20.76 12.97 6.24
C ALA A 36 20.62 11.81 7.25
N ASP A 37 21.23 11.92 8.43
CA ASP A 37 21.11 10.92 9.51
C ASP A 37 19.69 10.90 10.11
N GLU A 38 19.03 12.05 10.15
CA GLU A 38 17.63 12.19 10.58
C GLU A 38 16.61 11.77 9.50
N ASN A 39 17.09 11.25 8.39
CA ASN A 39 16.24 10.80 7.27
C ASN A 39 15.37 11.90 6.64
N ARG A 40 15.83 13.16 6.68
CA ARG A 40 15.12 14.28 6.05
C ARG A 40 15.33 14.25 4.54
N ALA A 41 14.26 14.48 3.79
CA ALA A 41 14.33 14.54 2.33
C ALA A 41 15.08 15.79 1.87
N PRO A 42 16.09 15.67 1.00
CA PRO A 42 16.86 16.82 0.50
C PRO A 42 16.13 17.60 -0.59
N SER A 43 15.21 16.95 -1.31
CA SER A 43 14.34 17.53 -2.34
C SER A 43 13.18 16.57 -2.63
N HIS A 44 12.23 17.01 -3.47
CA HIS A 44 11.18 16.12 -4.00
C HIS A 44 11.71 15.04 -4.95
N ARG A 45 12.98 15.15 -5.40
CA ARG A 45 13.65 14.20 -6.31
C ARG A 45 14.44 13.11 -5.62
N PHE A 46 14.41 13.05 -4.29
CA PHE A 46 15.09 12.00 -3.52
C PHE A 46 14.31 11.68 -2.24
N ASP A 47 13.84 10.43 -2.16
CA ASP A 47 13.15 9.90 -0.99
C ASP A 47 14.09 9.00 -0.18
N PRO A 48 14.59 9.46 0.98
CA PRO A 48 15.53 8.68 1.77
C PRO A 48 14.89 7.43 2.41
N SER A 49 13.59 7.44 2.71
CA SER A 49 12.90 6.29 3.28
C SER A 49 12.77 5.16 2.27
N PHE A 50 12.37 5.49 1.05
CA PHE A 50 12.33 4.53 -0.05
C PHE A 50 13.73 4.02 -0.38
N TYR A 51 14.71 4.90 -0.49
CA TYR A 51 16.08 4.52 -0.78
C TYR A 51 16.68 3.59 0.28
N LYS A 52 16.47 3.88 1.57
CA LYS A 52 16.86 2.99 2.68
C LYS A 52 16.21 1.62 2.58
N SER A 53 14.92 1.55 2.20
CA SER A 53 14.23 0.28 2.00
C SER A 53 14.86 -0.55 0.89
N GLN A 54 15.27 0.05 -0.24
CA GLN A 54 16.02 -0.63 -1.29
C GLN A 54 17.38 -1.14 -0.81
N CYS A 55 18.11 -0.31 -0.06
CA CYS A 55 19.39 -0.70 0.52
C CYS A 55 19.25 -1.88 1.48
N ALA A 56 18.25 -1.84 2.37
CA ALA A 56 17.99 -2.90 3.34
C ALA A 56 17.69 -4.25 2.66
N MET A 57 16.95 -4.26 1.55
CA MET A 57 16.72 -5.47 0.75
C MET A 57 18.01 -6.08 0.17
N ARG A 58 19.08 -5.30 0.07
CA ARG A 58 20.41 -5.74 -0.39
C ARG A 58 21.42 -5.95 0.76
N GLY A 59 20.96 -5.87 2.02
CA GLY A 59 21.83 -5.96 3.19
C GLY A 59 22.74 -4.74 3.39
N LEU A 60 22.40 -3.60 2.78
CA LEU A 60 23.18 -2.35 2.87
C LEU A 60 22.54 -1.39 3.88
N SER A 61 23.39 -0.62 4.59
CA SER A 61 22.94 0.40 5.54
C SER A 61 23.83 1.65 5.45
N PRO A 62 23.68 2.46 4.38
CA PRO A 62 24.50 3.65 4.18
C PRO A 62 24.16 4.71 5.23
N LYS A 63 25.20 5.38 5.78
CA LYS A 63 25.01 6.51 6.69
C LYS A 63 24.32 7.70 6.01
N ASN A 64 24.74 8.03 4.80
CA ASN A 64 24.11 9.08 4.01
C ASN A 64 23.59 8.48 2.70
N CYS A 65 22.29 8.36 2.59
CA CYS A 65 21.62 7.74 1.46
C CYS A 65 21.87 8.49 0.14
N LEU A 66 21.89 9.82 0.16
CA LEU A 66 22.11 10.62 -1.06
C LEU A 66 23.53 10.50 -1.56
N ILE A 67 24.53 10.50 -0.67
CA ILE A 67 25.93 10.28 -1.06
C ILE A 67 26.07 8.87 -1.65
N HIS A 68 25.57 7.86 -0.98
CA HIS A 68 25.63 6.48 -1.49
C HIS A 68 24.94 6.33 -2.86
N TYR A 69 23.77 6.98 -3.06
CA TYR A 69 23.11 6.98 -4.36
C TYR A 69 24.01 7.54 -5.45
N LEU A 70 24.60 8.70 -5.21
CA LEU A 70 25.45 9.41 -6.18
C LEU A 70 26.80 8.73 -6.46
N THR A 71 27.30 7.89 -5.55
CA THR A 71 28.61 7.24 -5.71
C THR A 71 28.49 5.79 -6.23
N GLU A 72 27.46 5.10 -5.84
CA GLU A 72 27.32 3.66 -6.05
C GLU A 72 25.90 3.25 -6.47
N GLY A 73 24.88 3.82 -5.83
CA GLY A 73 23.52 3.34 -5.90
C GLY A 73 22.89 3.48 -7.28
N GLU A 74 23.10 4.60 -7.97
CA GLU A 74 22.60 4.81 -9.33
C GLU A 74 23.20 3.78 -10.30
N ALA A 75 24.49 3.58 -10.27
CA ALA A 75 25.18 2.58 -11.08
C ALA A 75 24.75 1.13 -10.71
N ALA A 76 24.38 0.90 -9.46
CA ALA A 76 23.85 -0.38 -8.99
C ALA A 76 22.36 -0.60 -9.30
N GLY A 77 21.71 0.33 -10.01
CA GLY A 77 20.30 0.24 -10.38
C GLY A 77 19.35 0.45 -9.18
N LEU A 78 19.74 1.29 -8.20
CA LEU A 78 18.83 1.80 -7.18
C LEU A 78 18.18 3.09 -7.68
N TYR A 79 16.97 3.35 -7.24
CA TYR A 79 16.18 4.49 -7.68
C TYR A 79 16.08 5.56 -6.59
N PRO A 80 16.12 6.85 -6.95
CA PRO A 80 16.05 7.93 -5.97
C PRO A 80 14.64 8.12 -5.38
N THR A 81 13.60 7.80 -6.16
CA THR A 81 12.19 7.91 -5.73
C THR A 81 11.35 6.70 -6.17
N PRO A 82 10.20 6.46 -5.52
CA PRO A 82 9.23 5.46 -5.99
C PRO A 82 8.71 5.74 -7.42
N GLN A 83 8.54 7.01 -7.78
CA GLN A 83 8.08 7.41 -9.11
C GLN A 83 9.09 7.01 -10.20
N ASP A 84 10.39 7.26 -9.99
CA ASP A 84 11.44 6.89 -10.94
C ASP A 84 11.53 5.36 -11.10
N CYS A 85 11.43 4.64 -9.98
CA CYS A 85 11.38 3.18 -9.98
C CYS A 85 10.20 2.66 -10.80
N THR A 86 9.00 3.17 -10.56
CA THR A 86 7.78 2.74 -11.24
C THR A 86 7.85 3.03 -12.74
N LEU A 87 8.23 4.25 -13.10
CA LEU A 87 8.34 4.66 -14.49
C LEU A 87 9.34 3.79 -15.27
N GLN A 88 10.49 3.51 -14.67
CA GLN A 88 11.52 2.68 -15.28
C GLN A 88 11.09 1.20 -15.44
N LEU A 89 10.37 0.66 -14.46
CA LEU A 89 9.99 -0.75 -14.46
C LEU A 89 8.71 -1.03 -15.28
N THR A 90 7.77 -0.09 -15.34
CA THR A 90 6.43 -0.33 -15.92
C THR A 90 6.02 0.65 -17.02
N GLY A 91 6.74 1.74 -17.20
CA GLY A 91 6.35 2.85 -18.07
C GLY A 91 5.16 3.67 -17.55
N MET A 92 4.66 3.40 -16.34
CA MET A 92 3.47 4.05 -15.78
C MET A 92 3.83 5.14 -14.75
N VAL A 93 2.92 6.08 -14.58
CA VAL A 93 2.93 6.99 -13.43
C VAL A 93 2.56 6.22 -12.17
N LEU A 94 3.28 6.46 -11.07
CA LEU A 94 3.13 5.74 -9.81
C LEU A 94 1.69 5.67 -9.30
N THR A 95 1.00 6.81 -9.26
CA THR A 95 -0.39 6.88 -8.77
C THR A 95 -1.37 6.11 -9.66
N GLU A 96 -1.14 6.11 -10.97
CA GLU A 96 -1.96 5.34 -11.92
C GLU A 96 -1.75 3.84 -11.74
N LEU A 97 -0.49 3.40 -11.56
CA LEU A 97 -0.18 2.01 -11.28
C LEU A 97 -0.85 1.54 -10.00
N ILE A 98 -0.68 2.28 -8.91
CA ILE A 98 -1.21 1.89 -7.59
C ILE A 98 -2.74 1.82 -7.59
N GLN A 99 -3.42 2.62 -8.38
CA GLN A 99 -4.88 2.55 -8.54
C GLN A 99 -5.36 1.28 -9.24
N GLN A 100 -4.50 0.51 -9.90
CA GLN A 100 -4.88 -0.79 -10.48
C GLN A 100 -5.01 -1.89 -9.44
N PHE A 101 -4.57 -1.65 -8.21
CA PHE A 101 -4.56 -2.62 -7.12
C PHE A 101 -5.57 -2.28 -6.04
N GLU A 102 -6.37 -3.26 -5.63
CA GLU A 102 -7.29 -3.16 -4.49
C GLU A 102 -6.82 -3.99 -3.31
N SER A 103 -6.87 -3.40 -2.11
CA SER A 103 -6.55 -4.09 -0.87
C SER A 103 -7.74 -4.95 -0.42
N TRP A 104 -7.59 -6.27 -0.47
CA TRP A 104 -8.55 -7.25 0.07
C TRP A 104 -7.97 -8.00 1.27
N GLY A 105 -6.94 -7.43 1.87
CA GLY A 105 -6.20 -8.01 2.96
C GLY A 105 -6.93 -7.98 4.31
N ARG A 106 -6.38 -8.74 5.25
CA ARG A 106 -6.88 -8.89 6.63
C ARG A 106 -6.26 -7.87 7.60
N ASP A 107 -5.59 -6.85 7.08
CA ASP A 107 -4.98 -5.76 7.84
C ASP A 107 -4.75 -4.51 6.97
N CYS A 108 -4.15 -3.50 7.58
CA CYS A 108 -3.99 -2.17 6.99
C CYS A 108 -2.76 -2.02 6.09
N GLU A 109 -1.80 -2.96 6.07
CA GLU A 109 -0.47 -2.75 5.50
C GLU A 109 -0.48 -2.29 4.05
N PHE A 110 -1.16 -3.03 3.15
CA PHE A 110 -1.20 -2.64 1.74
C PHE A 110 -1.93 -1.29 1.54
N GLY A 111 -3.00 -1.04 2.30
CA GLY A 111 -3.68 0.25 2.31
C GLY A 111 -2.80 1.40 2.83
N LEU A 112 -1.94 1.16 3.81
CA LEU A 112 -0.96 2.12 4.31
C LEU A 112 0.17 2.36 3.30
N PHE A 113 0.64 1.32 2.62
CA PHE A 113 1.58 1.43 1.51
C PHE A 113 1.01 2.31 0.38
N GLN A 114 -0.23 2.08 -0.06
CA GLN A 114 -0.90 2.93 -1.04
C GLN A 114 -0.97 4.39 -0.58
N LYS A 115 -1.35 4.62 0.67
CA LYS A 115 -1.42 5.97 1.27
C LYS A 115 -0.05 6.65 1.30
N TRP A 116 0.99 5.92 1.67
CA TRP A 116 2.36 6.45 1.71
C TRP A 116 2.82 6.92 0.31
N LEU A 117 2.39 6.22 -0.75
CA LEU A 117 2.66 6.60 -2.14
C LEU A 117 1.77 7.75 -2.66
N GLY A 118 0.93 8.34 -1.81
CA GLY A 118 0.01 9.42 -2.18
C GLY A 118 -1.20 8.95 -2.97
N ALA A 119 -1.48 7.64 -3.00
CA ALA A 119 -2.66 7.05 -3.62
C ALA A 119 -3.63 6.55 -2.55
N GLU A 120 -4.87 7.05 -2.57
CA GLU A 120 -5.90 6.62 -1.62
C GLU A 120 -7.12 6.11 -2.40
N PRO A 121 -7.03 4.90 -3.01
CA PRO A 121 -8.16 4.34 -3.73
C PRO A 121 -9.33 4.07 -2.76
N ASN A 122 -10.54 4.33 -3.25
CA ASN A 122 -11.76 4.02 -2.50
C ASN A 122 -12.14 2.56 -2.74
N ASP A 123 -11.56 1.65 -1.96
CA ASP A 123 -11.79 0.21 -2.06
C ASP A 123 -12.72 -0.28 -0.97
N LEU A 124 -13.52 -1.31 -1.29
CA LEU A 124 -14.55 -1.83 -0.38
C LEU A 124 -13.95 -2.41 0.90
N PHE A 125 -12.82 -3.09 0.80
CA PHE A 125 -12.18 -3.80 1.91
C PHE A 125 -10.86 -3.18 2.38
N ARG A 126 -10.51 -2.01 1.88
CA ARG A 126 -9.34 -1.28 2.40
C ARG A 126 -9.54 -0.97 3.89
N PHE A 127 -8.55 -1.32 4.70
CA PHE A 127 -8.61 -1.18 6.17
C PHE A 127 -9.72 -2.01 6.83
N SER A 128 -10.01 -3.19 6.29
CA SER A 128 -10.96 -4.15 6.86
C SER A 128 -10.33 -5.54 6.99
N ASN A 129 -11.09 -6.51 7.50
CA ASN A 129 -10.57 -7.81 7.91
C ASN A 129 -11.36 -9.01 7.36
N PRO A 130 -11.79 -9.07 6.09
CA PRO A 130 -12.51 -10.21 5.57
C PRO A 130 -11.62 -11.45 5.51
N THR A 131 -12.20 -12.65 5.75
CA THR A 131 -11.52 -13.92 5.47
C THR A 131 -11.69 -14.31 4.01
N PRO A 132 -10.80 -15.15 3.43
CA PRO A 132 -10.94 -15.63 2.05
C PRO A 132 -12.26 -16.32 1.79
N GLU A 133 -12.74 -17.16 2.73
CA GLU A 133 -14.00 -17.88 2.63
C GLU A 133 -15.19 -16.91 2.59
N LEU A 134 -15.13 -15.87 3.42
CA LEU A 134 -16.15 -14.83 3.41
C LEU A 134 -16.15 -14.05 2.11
N LEU A 135 -14.96 -13.70 1.58
CA LEU A 135 -14.82 -13.04 0.27
C LEU A 135 -15.40 -13.91 -0.85
N VAL A 136 -15.11 -15.22 -0.88
CA VAL A 136 -15.70 -16.14 -1.86
C VAL A 136 -17.25 -16.10 -1.82
N ARG A 137 -17.84 -16.20 -0.62
CA ARG A 137 -19.28 -16.11 -0.45
C ARG A 137 -19.87 -14.78 -0.93
N LEU A 138 -19.20 -13.68 -0.57
CA LEU A 138 -19.62 -12.34 -0.97
C LEU A 138 -19.53 -12.13 -2.48
N ILE A 139 -18.47 -12.58 -3.13
CA ILE A 139 -18.32 -12.50 -4.58
C ILE A 139 -19.41 -13.33 -5.27
N GLN A 140 -19.70 -14.53 -4.80
CA GLN A 140 -20.73 -15.40 -5.38
C GLN A 140 -22.13 -14.78 -5.32
N SER A 141 -22.44 -14.04 -4.25
CA SER A 141 -23.72 -13.33 -4.07
C SER A 141 -23.74 -11.90 -4.59
N ASP A 142 -22.73 -11.46 -5.38
CA ASP A 142 -22.53 -10.05 -5.77
C ASP A 142 -22.60 -9.08 -4.58
N PHE A 143 -22.05 -9.53 -3.45
CA PHE A 143 -22.03 -8.80 -2.17
C PHE A 143 -23.45 -8.45 -1.63
N ALA A 144 -24.47 -9.21 -1.99
CA ALA A 144 -25.86 -8.91 -1.62
C ALA A 144 -26.08 -8.82 -0.09
N GLU A 145 -25.33 -9.63 0.68
CA GLU A 145 -25.43 -9.67 2.14
C GLU A 145 -24.61 -8.55 2.84
N PHE A 146 -23.72 -7.84 2.11
CA PHE A 146 -22.81 -6.87 2.70
C PHE A 146 -23.32 -5.44 2.50
N GLY A 147 -23.20 -4.63 3.53
CA GLY A 147 -23.41 -3.19 3.44
C GLY A 147 -24.87 -2.73 3.61
N GLU A 148 -25.76 -3.60 4.07
CA GLU A 148 -27.16 -3.25 4.31
C GLU A 148 -27.40 -2.73 5.74
N HIS A 149 -26.68 -3.28 6.72
CA HIS A 149 -26.86 -2.93 8.13
C HIS A 149 -25.54 -2.82 8.87
N PHE A 150 -25.17 -1.59 9.23
CA PHE A 150 -24.01 -1.32 10.08
C PHE A 150 -24.44 -0.95 11.49
N HIS A 151 -23.63 -1.33 12.48
CA HIS A 151 -23.51 -0.59 13.72
C HIS A 151 -22.12 0.05 13.76
N VAL A 152 -21.99 1.09 14.59
CA VAL A 152 -20.70 1.76 14.79
C VAL A 152 -20.35 1.73 16.27
N GLU A 153 -19.09 1.48 16.56
CA GLU A 153 -18.53 1.41 17.90
C GLU A 153 -17.23 2.19 17.99
N LEU A 154 -16.94 2.74 19.17
CA LEU A 154 -15.69 3.47 19.40
C LEU A 154 -14.58 2.50 19.77
N ASP A 155 -13.45 2.63 19.11
CA ASP A 155 -12.22 1.94 19.51
C ASP A 155 -11.73 2.50 20.86
N GLN A 156 -11.81 1.64 21.88
CA GLN A 156 -11.38 1.98 23.24
C GLN A 156 -9.85 1.96 23.40
N GLN A 157 -9.12 1.40 22.46
CA GLN A 157 -7.65 1.27 22.51
C GLN A 157 -6.93 2.42 21.78
N SER A 158 -7.62 3.12 20.89
CA SER A 158 -7.05 4.26 20.17
C SER A 158 -7.03 5.51 21.05
N PRO A 159 -5.91 6.25 21.15
CA PRO A 159 -5.84 7.50 21.92
C PRO A 159 -6.86 8.56 21.47
N ARG A 160 -7.26 8.55 20.19
CA ARG A 160 -8.27 9.46 19.62
C ARG A 160 -9.65 8.82 19.48
N ARG A 161 -9.85 7.58 19.92
CA ARG A 161 -11.13 6.86 19.88
C ARG A 161 -11.81 6.97 18.50
N GLU A 162 -11.30 6.20 17.55
CA GLU A 162 -11.86 6.12 16.20
C GLU A 162 -13.17 5.33 16.20
N TRP A 163 -14.13 5.71 15.35
CA TRP A 163 -15.31 4.91 15.06
C TRP A 163 -14.98 3.76 14.12
N PHE A 164 -15.31 2.54 14.53
CA PHE A 164 -15.38 1.38 13.64
C PHE A 164 -16.79 1.18 13.12
N ALA A 165 -16.92 0.89 11.85
CA ALA A 165 -18.16 0.42 11.26
C ALA A 165 -18.11 -1.09 11.11
N VAL A 166 -19.07 -1.78 11.72
CA VAL A 166 -19.19 -3.26 11.68
C VAL A 166 -20.45 -3.64 10.95
N ASP A 167 -20.31 -4.39 9.87
CA ASP A 167 -21.43 -4.96 9.12
C ASP A 167 -22.06 -6.10 9.90
N LYS A 168 -23.37 -6.01 10.17
CA LYS A 168 -24.08 -6.96 11.04
C LYS A 168 -24.23 -8.36 10.43
N ALA A 169 -24.29 -8.45 9.11
CA ALA A 169 -24.49 -9.73 8.44
C ALA A 169 -23.20 -10.55 8.35
N THR A 170 -22.07 -9.87 8.15
CA THR A 170 -20.78 -10.51 7.87
C THR A 170 -19.79 -10.44 9.01
N GLY A 171 -20.00 -9.52 9.96
CA GLY A 171 -19.04 -9.23 11.03
C GLY A 171 -17.78 -8.47 10.54
N ILE A 172 -17.72 -8.09 9.28
CA ILE A 172 -16.57 -7.31 8.77
C ILE A 172 -16.56 -5.95 9.44
N SER A 173 -15.46 -5.64 10.07
CA SER A 173 -15.18 -4.31 10.62
C SER A 173 -14.23 -3.52 9.73
N ARG A 174 -14.40 -2.20 9.71
CA ARG A 174 -13.49 -1.29 9.01
C ARG A 174 -13.30 0.00 9.78
N HIS A 175 -12.12 0.56 9.66
CA HIS A 175 -11.80 1.88 10.13
C HIS A 175 -12.59 2.95 9.34
N THR A 176 -13.28 3.85 10.02
CA THR A 176 -14.03 4.94 9.37
C THR A 176 -13.16 6.17 9.13
N ARG A 177 -12.07 6.32 9.85
CA ARG A 177 -11.22 7.51 9.93
C ARG A 177 -11.97 8.74 10.49
N ILE A 178 -13.07 8.50 11.20
CA ILE A 178 -13.85 9.50 11.92
C ILE A 178 -13.64 9.26 13.40
N PHE A 179 -13.31 10.31 14.13
CA PHE A 179 -12.97 10.22 15.55
C PHE A 179 -14.11 10.72 16.42
N GLU A 180 -14.08 10.34 17.70
CA GLU A 180 -15.05 10.84 18.69
C GLU A 180 -15.05 12.38 18.71
N GLY A 181 -16.23 12.98 18.61
CA GLY A 181 -16.39 14.42 18.53
C GLY A 181 -16.44 15.01 17.12
N ASP A 182 -15.95 14.32 16.09
CA ASP A 182 -15.99 14.83 14.72
C ASP A 182 -17.43 14.89 14.18
N MET A 183 -18.25 13.89 14.52
CA MET A 183 -19.68 13.84 14.18
C MET A 183 -20.47 12.91 15.10
N SER A 184 -21.81 13.02 15.08
CA SER A 184 -22.67 12.15 15.90
C SER A 184 -22.64 10.70 15.40
N GLN A 185 -22.89 9.76 16.30
CA GLN A 185 -22.92 8.32 16.01
C GLN A 185 -23.88 7.97 14.86
N GLU A 186 -25.07 8.59 14.81
CA GLU A 186 -26.04 8.36 13.73
C GLU A 186 -25.50 8.81 12.38
N LYS A 187 -24.77 9.95 12.34
CA LYS A 187 -24.13 10.45 11.12
C LYS A 187 -23.02 9.50 10.66
N VAL A 188 -22.18 9.00 11.58
CA VAL A 188 -21.15 8.02 11.28
C VAL A 188 -21.77 6.76 10.67
N GLN A 189 -22.81 6.22 11.32
CA GLN A 189 -23.51 5.02 10.86
C GLN A 189 -24.14 5.22 9.47
N ARG A 190 -24.80 6.36 9.24
CA ARG A 190 -25.36 6.69 7.93
C ARG A 190 -24.29 6.84 6.87
N THR A 191 -23.18 7.48 7.20
CA THR A 191 -22.02 7.63 6.28
C THR A 191 -21.45 6.28 5.92
N ALA A 192 -21.22 5.39 6.87
CA ALA A 192 -20.73 4.04 6.64
C ALA A 192 -21.64 3.25 5.71
N LEU A 193 -22.98 3.34 5.89
CA LEU A 193 -23.97 2.69 5.04
C LEU A 193 -23.91 3.20 3.59
N ILE A 194 -23.90 4.51 3.40
CA ILE A 194 -23.84 5.13 2.06
C ILE A 194 -22.57 4.71 1.32
N TRP A 195 -21.42 4.86 1.98
CA TRP A 195 -20.13 4.48 1.39
C TRP A 195 -20.07 3.00 1.04
N SER A 196 -20.56 2.12 1.92
CA SER A 196 -20.52 0.68 1.65
C SER A 196 -21.37 0.30 0.44
N ARG A 197 -22.53 0.92 0.24
CA ARG A 197 -23.38 0.70 -0.94
C ARG A 197 -22.71 1.19 -2.23
N LEU A 198 -22.10 2.38 -2.19
CA LEU A 198 -21.37 2.93 -3.34
C LEU A 198 -20.16 2.07 -3.72
N LEU A 199 -19.36 1.67 -2.72
CA LEU A 199 -18.17 0.85 -2.93
C LEU A 199 -18.53 -0.57 -3.39
N ARG A 200 -19.60 -1.17 -2.85
CA ARG A 200 -20.12 -2.45 -3.33
C ARG A 200 -20.46 -2.40 -4.82
N ALA A 201 -21.23 -1.39 -5.22
CA ALA A 201 -21.59 -1.22 -6.64
C ALA A 201 -20.36 -0.98 -7.54
N LYS A 202 -19.33 -0.26 -7.04
CA LYS A 202 -18.03 -0.09 -7.71
C LYS A 202 -17.34 -1.45 -7.87
N THR A 203 -17.16 -2.19 -6.77
CA THR A 203 -16.43 -3.47 -6.75
C THR A 203 -17.06 -4.51 -7.66
N VAL A 204 -18.41 -4.62 -7.69
CA VAL A 204 -19.12 -5.52 -8.62
C VAL A 204 -18.81 -5.18 -10.07
N ARG A 205 -18.81 -3.90 -10.44
CA ARG A 205 -18.47 -3.48 -11.80
C ARG A 205 -17.00 -3.75 -12.15
N GLU A 206 -16.07 -3.51 -11.21
CA GLU A 206 -14.65 -3.73 -11.41
C GLU A 206 -14.32 -5.22 -11.53
N LEU A 207 -14.99 -6.08 -10.76
CA LEU A 207 -14.88 -7.53 -10.91
C LEU A 207 -15.34 -7.98 -12.31
N ALA A 208 -16.47 -7.50 -12.79
CA ALA A 208 -16.99 -7.84 -14.11
C ALA A 208 -16.12 -7.28 -15.24
N GLY A 209 -15.51 -6.10 -15.04
CA GLY A 209 -14.61 -5.45 -16.02
C GLY A 209 -13.20 -6.05 -16.05
N GLY A 210 -12.79 -6.78 -15.02
CA GLY A 210 -11.45 -7.38 -14.91
C GLY A 210 -10.29 -6.40 -14.91
N GLN A 211 -10.52 -5.17 -14.46
CA GLN A 211 -9.55 -4.07 -14.55
C GLN A 211 -8.64 -3.96 -13.32
N LYS A 212 -8.85 -4.81 -12.30
CA LYS A 212 -8.15 -4.70 -11.01
C LYS A 212 -7.36 -5.95 -10.66
N ILE A 213 -6.29 -5.74 -9.89
CA ILE A 213 -5.53 -6.79 -9.22
C ILE A 213 -5.87 -6.69 -7.73
N TYR A 214 -6.52 -7.74 -7.21
CA TYR A 214 -6.96 -7.82 -5.82
C TYR A 214 -5.84 -8.40 -4.96
N VAL A 215 -5.38 -7.67 -3.95
CA VAL A 215 -4.21 -8.02 -3.14
C VAL A 215 -4.62 -8.64 -1.83
N ILE A 216 -4.14 -9.86 -1.58
CA ILE A 216 -4.17 -10.51 -0.27
C ILE A 216 -2.75 -10.89 0.15
N LYS A 217 -2.52 -10.99 1.47
CA LYS A 217 -1.21 -11.37 1.99
C LYS A 217 -1.32 -12.39 3.11
N THR A 218 -0.33 -13.25 3.22
CA THR A 218 -0.22 -14.23 4.29
C THR A 218 0.30 -13.56 5.54
N SER A 219 -0.59 -13.05 6.38
CA SER A 219 -0.22 -12.49 7.70
C SER A 219 -0.43 -13.48 8.85
N GLN A 220 -1.08 -14.63 8.60
CA GLN A 220 -1.45 -15.64 9.61
C GLN A 220 -1.51 -17.04 9.02
N ALA A 221 -1.48 -18.06 9.89
CA ALA A 221 -1.52 -19.49 9.53
C ALA A 221 -2.79 -19.95 8.77
N ASP A 222 -3.80 -19.11 8.70
CA ASP A 222 -5.12 -19.47 8.14
C ASP A 222 -5.19 -19.35 6.60
N LEU A 223 -4.22 -18.67 5.96
CA LEU A 223 -4.14 -18.55 4.51
C LEU A 223 -3.33 -19.73 3.96
N ASN A 224 -4.00 -20.62 3.25
CA ASN A 224 -3.39 -21.74 2.55
C ASN A 224 -3.69 -21.68 1.04
N ALA A 225 -2.98 -22.48 0.26
CA ALA A 225 -3.13 -22.49 -1.19
C ALA A 225 -4.56 -22.84 -1.64
N GLU A 226 -5.30 -23.63 -0.87
CA GLU A 226 -6.67 -24.03 -1.19
C GLU A 226 -7.64 -22.84 -1.08
N SER A 227 -7.62 -22.13 0.06
CA SER A 227 -8.49 -20.96 0.27
C SER A 227 -8.18 -19.82 -0.70
N VAL A 228 -6.89 -19.60 -1.00
CA VAL A 228 -6.45 -18.61 -1.99
C VAL A 228 -6.89 -19.01 -3.40
N GLY A 229 -6.73 -20.29 -3.78
CA GLY A 229 -7.18 -20.81 -5.06
C GLY A 229 -8.70 -20.71 -5.24
N ALA A 230 -9.47 -20.99 -4.19
CA ALA A 230 -10.92 -20.80 -4.21
C ALA A 230 -11.32 -19.33 -4.42
N LEU A 231 -10.61 -18.40 -3.77
CA LEU A 231 -10.84 -16.97 -3.94
C LEU A 231 -10.48 -16.50 -5.37
N ALA A 232 -9.35 -16.95 -5.93
CA ALA A 232 -8.97 -16.62 -7.31
C ALA A 232 -10.03 -17.11 -8.32
N LYS A 233 -10.53 -18.33 -8.17
CA LYS A 233 -11.63 -18.87 -8.98
C LYS A 233 -12.91 -18.05 -8.83
N ALA A 234 -13.24 -17.59 -7.64
CA ALA A 234 -14.40 -16.71 -7.43
C ALA A 234 -14.22 -15.37 -8.16
N VAL A 235 -13.05 -14.73 -8.09
CA VAL A 235 -12.73 -13.53 -8.86
C VAL A 235 -12.90 -13.78 -10.37
N ARG A 236 -12.28 -14.86 -10.88
CA ARG A 236 -12.34 -15.23 -12.31
C ARG A 236 -13.76 -15.58 -12.79
N SER A 237 -14.62 -16.07 -11.92
CA SER A 237 -16.02 -16.34 -12.28
C SER A 237 -16.83 -15.08 -12.60
N LYS A 238 -16.36 -13.91 -12.17
CA LYS A 238 -17.02 -12.60 -12.42
C LYS A 238 -16.43 -11.85 -13.60
N GLY A 239 -15.17 -12.09 -13.93
CA GLY A 239 -14.48 -11.43 -15.04
C GLY A 239 -12.99 -11.77 -15.12
N PRO A 240 -12.22 -11.13 -16.01
CA PRO A 240 -10.80 -11.45 -16.21
C PRO A 240 -9.86 -10.86 -15.14
N GLY A 241 -10.37 -10.50 -13.95
CA GLY A 241 -9.57 -9.95 -12.84
C GLY A 241 -8.54 -10.92 -12.29
N TRP A 242 -7.56 -10.40 -11.57
CA TRP A 242 -6.46 -11.16 -10.98
C TRP A 242 -6.45 -11.05 -9.47
N LEU A 243 -6.12 -12.15 -8.79
CA LEU A 243 -5.78 -12.17 -7.37
C LEU A 243 -4.27 -12.23 -7.22
N LEU A 244 -3.70 -11.32 -6.44
CA LEU A 244 -2.29 -11.31 -6.08
C LEU A 244 -2.11 -11.76 -4.64
N TRP A 245 -1.52 -12.92 -4.46
CA TRP A 245 -1.16 -13.47 -3.15
C TRP A 245 0.27 -13.13 -2.82
N VAL A 246 0.49 -12.37 -1.75
CA VAL A 246 1.81 -11.92 -1.30
C VAL A 246 2.18 -12.63 -0.01
N GLU A 247 3.38 -13.21 0.02
CA GLU A 247 3.93 -13.91 1.18
C GLU A 247 5.42 -13.58 1.38
N PRO A 248 5.94 -13.67 2.62
CA PRO A 248 7.37 -13.51 2.86
C PRO A 248 8.19 -14.56 2.12
N GLY A 249 9.31 -14.13 1.53
CA GLY A 249 10.21 -15.05 0.84
C GLY A 249 11.21 -14.38 -0.09
N THR A 250 12.03 -15.20 -0.73
CA THR A 250 13.07 -14.77 -1.67
C THR A 250 12.95 -15.52 -3.00
N PRO A 251 13.39 -14.92 -4.11
CA PRO A 251 13.90 -13.54 -4.25
C PRO A 251 12.77 -12.51 -4.12
N VAL A 252 13.05 -11.38 -3.47
CA VAL A 252 12.07 -10.33 -3.23
C VAL A 252 11.61 -9.70 -4.54
N GLY A 253 10.30 -9.53 -4.68
CA GLY A 253 9.65 -9.06 -5.90
C GLY A 253 9.42 -10.16 -6.93
N HIS A 254 9.93 -11.40 -6.73
CA HIS A 254 9.57 -12.48 -7.62
C HIS A 254 8.07 -12.69 -7.64
N CYS A 255 7.49 -12.60 -8.82
CA CYS A 255 6.06 -12.81 -9.06
C CYS A 255 5.89 -13.88 -10.13
N GLU A 256 4.98 -14.83 -9.91
CA GLU A 256 4.71 -15.94 -10.81
C GLU A 256 3.20 -16.16 -10.97
N VAL A 257 2.81 -16.68 -12.11
CA VAL A 257 1.44 -17.17 -12.35
C VAL A 257 1.34 -18.57 -11.77
N VAL A 258 0.47 -18.75 -10.79
CA VAL A 258 0.25 -20.06 -10.13
C VAL A 258 -0.91 -20.82 -10.77
N ASP A 259 -1.98 -20.09 -11.13
CA ASP A 259 -3.19 -20.63 -11.77
C ASP A 259 -3.84 -19.51 -12.59
N ASP A 260 -4.86 -19.84 -13.38
CA ASP A 260 -5.63 -18.82 -14.10
C ASP A 260 -6.26 -17.82 -13.12
N GLY A 261 -5.88 -16.55 -13.28
CA GLY A 261 -6.31 -15.47 -12.40
C GLY A 261 -5.60 -15.41 -11.04
N LEU A 262 -4.55 -16.21 -10.80
CA LEU A 262 -3.79 -16.20 -9.54
C LEU A 262 -2.32 -15.92 -9.76
N LEU A 263 -1.86 -14.81 -9.20
CA LEU A 263 -0.44 -14.47 -9.05
C LEU A 263 0.02 -14.76 -7.61
N ARG A 264 1.27 -15.23 -7.48
CA ARG A 264 1.96 -15.34 -6.19
C ARG A 264 3.23 -14.50 -6.22
N ALA A 265 3.43 -13.66 -5.22
CA ALA A 265 4.62 -12.83 -5.12
C ALA A 265 5.33 -12.98 -3.78
N ARG A 266 6.66 -12.76 -3.80
CA ARG A 266 7.54 -12.81 -2.65
C ARG A 266 7.94 -11.41 -2.21
N ILE A 267 7.82 -11.15 -0.91
CA ILE A 267 8.26 -9.91 -0.26
C ILE A 267 9.26 -10.24 0.86
N ASP A 268 10.19 -9.34 1.15
CA ASP A 268 11.22 -9.56 2.19
C ASP A 268 10.61 -9.73 3.59
N ARG A 269 9.60 -8.94 3.91
CA ARG A 269 8.86 -9.01 5.17
C ARG A 269 7.48 -8.40 5.04
N LEU A 270 6.57 -8.86 5.86
CA LEU A 270 5.29 -8.22 6.16
C LEU A 270 5.40 -7.50 7.51
N CYS A 271 4.64 -6.43 7.72
CA CYS A 271 4.61 -5.75 9.00
C CYS A 271 3.97 -6.63 10.08
N VAL A 272 4.39 -6.42 11.32
CA VAL A 272 3.74 -7.01 12.48
C VAL A 272 2.66 -6.07 13.01
N ARG A 273 1.59 -6.62 13.58
CA ARG A 273 0.43 -5.85 14.06
C ARG A 273 0.79 -4.75 15.07
N SER A 274 1.88 -4.92 15.81
CA SER A 274 2.37 -3.93 16.78
C SER A 274 3.14 -2.77 16.14
N ASP A 275 3.51 -2.86 14.84
CA ASP A 275 4.26 -1.84 14.11
C ASP A 275 3.83 -1.79 12.64
N GLU A 276 2.58 -1.37 12.43
CA GLU A 276 1.93 -1.33 11.11
C GLU A 276 2.60 -0.37 10.12
N ASN A 277 3.44 0.55 10.59
CA ASN A 277 4.18 1.49 9.74
C ASN A 277 5.52 0.94 9.25
N ASN A 278 5.97 -0.21 9.76
CA ASN A 278 7.26 -0.83 9.39
C ASN A 278 7.11 -1.82 8.24
N PHE A 279 6.40 -1.46 7.20
CA PHE A 279 6.29 -2.28 6.01
C PHE A 279 7.47 -2.07 5.04
N SER A 280 7.69 -3.02 4.14
CA SER A 280 8.75 -2.97 3.14
C SER A 280 8.34 -2.12 1.94
N LEU A 281 8.71 -0.83 1.95
CA LEU A 281 8.36 0.11 0.87
C LEU A 281 8.85 -0.37 -0.50
N ALA A 282 10.13 -0.67 -0.61
CA ALA A 282 10.72 -1.11 -1.86
C ALA A 282 10.27 -2.52 -2.25
N GLY A 283 10.07 -3.41 -1.27
CA GLY A 283 9.54 -4.75 -1.49
C GLY A 283 8.15 -4.72 -2.09
N TRP A 284 7.23 -3.94 -1.50
CA TRP A 284 5.88 -3.77 -2.03
C TRP A 284 5.87 -3.14 -3.42
N LEU A 285 6.67 -2.08 -3.64
CA LEU A 285 6.72 -1.45 -4.95
C LEU A 285 7.20 -2.41 -6.02
N LYS A 286 8.22 -3.21 -5.72
CA LYS A 286 8.73 -4.22 -6.63
C LYS A 286 7.68 -5.30 -6.95
N VAL A 287 6.98 -5.80 -5.93
CA VAL A 287 5.87 -6.76 -6.10
C VAL A 287 4.78 -6.19 -7.01
N VAL A 288 4.37 -4.95 -6.80
CA VAL A 288 3.33 -4.29 -7.60
C VAL A 288 3.77 -4.10 -9.05
N CYS A 289 5.01 -3.65 -9.30
CA CYS A 289 5.54 -3.50 -10.65
C CYS A 289 5.61 -4.84 -11.39
N GLU A 290 6.13 -5.88 -10.75
CA GLU A 290 6.25 -7.21 -11.36
C GLU A 290 4.88 -7.84 -11.65
N ALA A 291 3.94 -7.75 -10.70
CA ALA A 291 2.58 -8.26 -10.89
C ALA A 291 1.88 -7.55 -12.06
N TRP A 292 2.03 -6.23 -12.16
CA TRP A 292 1.50 -5.47 -13.28
C TRP A 292 2.07 -5.92 -14.62
N ASN A 293 3.39 -6.01 -14.73
CA ASN A 293 4.05 -6.43 -15.96
C ASN A 293 3.60 -7.83 -16.41
N LEU A 294 3.45 -8.78 -15.47
CA LEU A 294 2.94 -10.11 -15.78
C LEU A 294 1.51 -10.07 -16.32
N VAL A 295 0.62 -9.31 -15.70
CA VAL A 295 -0.79 -9.17 -16.16
C VAL A 295 -0.85 -8.54 -17.55
N GLN A 296 -0.03 -7.50 -17.82
CA GLN A 296 0.01 -6.88 -19.15
C GLN A 296 0.51 -7.87 -20.22
N TRP A 297 1.56 -8.61 -19.92
CA TRP A 297 2.11 -9.63 -20.84
C TRP A 297 1.11 -10.75 -21.16
N MET A 298 0.28 -11.16 -20.17
CA MET A 298 -0.75 -12.18 -20.34
C MET A 298 -1.98 -11.68 -21.11
N SER A 299 -2.14 -10.35 -21.23
CA SER A 299 -3.29 -9.70 -21.88
C SER A 299 -3.02 -9.34 -23.36
N THR A 300 -1.76 -9.48 -23.81
CA THR A 300 -1.31 -9.31 -25.20
C THR A 300 -1.29 -10.62 -25.93
#